data_4daa589481b086cc88c6bc7b11d91dab
#
_entry.id   4daa589481b086cc88c6bc7b11d91dab
#
_cell.length_a   1.000
_cell.length_b   1.000
_cell.length_c   1.000
_cell.angle_alpha   90.00
_cell.angle_beta   90.00
_cell.angle_gamma   90.00
#
_symmetry.space_group_name_H-M   'P 1'
#
loop_
_entity.id
_entity.type
_entity.pdbx_description
1 polymer ?
#
loop_
_entity_poly.entity_id
_entity_poly.type
_entity_poly.pdbx_seq_one_letter_code
_entity_poly.pdbx_strand_id
1 'polypeptide(L)'
;DPTSEGWRIDHVDPWTNQVYYNERYVALVYLNQSGETKYQMDVYSSDGNKKLTLTYDMESQNILLDKESIVLYGKDECLIYSMDGIQKYSGNYEKMINLMIPTSSAYKYTVVTQDSIDVVQLK
;
A
#
# COMPACT_ATOMS: atom_id res chain seq x y z
N ASP A 1 -12.91 -2.22 -18.69
CA ASP A 1 -13.05 -0.83 -18.29
C ASP A 1 -13.33 -0.71 -16.81
N PRO A 2 -12.40 -0.17 -16.05
CA PRO A 2 -12.65 0.01 -14.63
C PRO A 2 -13.82 0.97 -14.36
N THR A 3 -14.23 1.71 -15.35
CA THR A 3 -15.37 2.58 -15.21
C THR A 3 -16.67 1.89 -15.61
N SER A 4 -16.61 0.64 -16.06
CA SER A 4 -17.80 -0.11 -16.35
C SER A 4 -18.54 -0.41 -15.05
N GLU A 5 -19.79 -0.85 -15.19
CA GLU A 5 -20.63 -1.10 -14.03
C GLU A 5 -20.01 -2.09 -13.06
N GLY A 6 -19.32 -3.09 -13.57
CA GLY A 6 -18.73 -4.12 -12.72
C GLY A 6 -17.58 -3.61 -11.87
N TRP A 7 -17.06 -2.43 -12.18
CA TRP A 7 -15.90 -1.90 -11.50
C TRP A 7 -16.17 -0.60 -10.79
N ARG A 8 -17.38 -0.24 -10.70
CA ARG A 8 -17.73 1.06 -10.19
C ARG A 8 -17.59 1.16 -8.68
N ILE A 9 -16.93 2.20 -8.24
CA ILE A 9 -16.90 2.60 -6.84
C ILE A 9 -17.88 3.76 -6.72
N ASP A 10 -18.95 3.55 -5.97
CA ASP A 10 -20.04 4.50 -5.92
C ASP A 10 -19.65 5.85 -5.36
N HIS A 11 -18.67 5.86 -4.48
CA HIS A 11 -18.28 7.10 -3.85
C HIS A 11 -16.77 7.22 -3.82
N VAL A 12 -16.27 8.15 -4.60
CA VAL A 12 -14.86 8.54 -4.55
C VAL A 12 -14.84 9.88 -3.85
N ASP A 13 -14.23 9.89 -2.68
CA ASP A 13 -14.14 11.09 -1.87
C ASP A 13 -13.33 12.15 -2.63
N PRO A 14 -13.83 13.41 -2.68
CA PRO A 14 -13.06 14.48 -3.33
C PRO A 14 -11.71 14.74 -2.68
N TRP A 15 -11.51 14.20 -1.49
CA TRP A 15 -10.23 14.28 -0.81
C TRP A 15 -9.31 13.12 -1.15
N THR A 16 -9.70 12.27 -2.10
CA THR A 16 -8.86 11.17 -2.55
C THR A 16 -7.57 11.77 -3.09
N ASN A 17 -6.48 11.34 -2.47
CA ASN A 17 -5.17 11.88 -2.75
C ASN A 17 -4.46 11.10 -3.83
N GLN A 18 -4.54 9.81 -3.76
CA GLN A 18 -3.85 8.92 -4.70
C GLN A 18 -4.63 7.64 -4.90
N VAL A 19 -4.43 7.05 -6.07
CA VAL A 19 -5.03 5.76 -6.43
C VAL A 19 -3.90 4.83 -6.86
N TYR A 20 -3.86 3.65 -6.26
CA TYR A 20 -2.92 2.61 -6.62
C TYR A 20 -3.70 1.37 -7.01
N TYR A 21 -3.17 0.60 -7.94
CA TYR A 21 -3.91 -0.59 -8.36
C TYR A 21 -2.97 -1.63 -8.96
N ASN A 22 -3.48 -2.84 -8.97
CA ASN A 22 -2.91 -3.92 -9.76
C ASN A 22 -4.10 -4.72 -10.32
N GLU A 23 -3.84 -5.90 -10.86
CA GLU A 23 -4.90 -6.69 -11.48
C GLU A 23 -5.92 -7.25 -10.49
N ARG A 24 -5.64 -7.21 -9.19
CA ARG A 24 -6.51 -7.76 -8.16
C ARG A 24 -7.13 -6.72 -7.25
N TYR A 25 -6.46 -5.61 -7.02
CA TYR A 25 -6.85 -4.66 -5.99
C TYR A 25 -6.72 -3.23 -6.44
N VAL A 26 -7.54 -2.40 -5.81
CA VAL A 26 -7.44 -0.95 -5.94
C VAL A 26 -7.37 -0.36 -4.54
N ALA A 27 -6.41 0.52 -4.32
CA ALA A 27 -6.26 1.22 -3.06
C ALA A 27 -6.49 2.71 -3.29
N LEU A 28 -7.40 3.28 -2.54
CA LEU A 28 -7.68 4.72 -2.56
C LEU A 28 -7.12 5.32 -1.28
N VAL A 29 -6.27 6.32 -1.43
CA VAL A 29 -5.66 7.01 -0.29
C VAL A 29 -6.17 8.43 -0.23
N TYR A 30 -6.61 8.83 0.95
CA TYR A 30 -7.11 10.19 1.16
C TYR A 30 -6.84 10.64 2.59
N LEU A 31 -7.03 11.93 2.81
CA LEU A 31 -6.82 12.50 4.13
C LEU A 31 -7.90 12.02 5.08
N ASN A 32 -7.49 11.59 6.27
CA ASN A 32 -8.41 11.13 7.29
C ASN A 32 -8.88 12.31 8.12
N GLN A 33 -10.07 12.80 7.81
CA GLN A 33 -10.56 14.03 8.43
C GLN A 33 -11.17 13.85 9.80
N SER A 34 -11.52 12.63 10.15
CA SER A 34 -12.23 12.37 11.40
C SER A 34 -11.43 11.57 12.40
N GLY A 35 -10.25 11.09 12.02
CA GLY A 35 -9.47 10.21 12.85
C GLY A 35 -8.26 10.88 13.46
N GLU A 36 -7.55 10.13 14.26
CA GLU A 36 -6.31 10.58 14.88
C GLU A 36 -5.13 10.46 13.93
N THR A 37 -5.26 9.62 12.91
CA THR A 37 -4.20 9.41 11.92
C THR A 37 -4.40 10.35 10.74
N LYS A 38 -3.33 10.60 10.03
CA LYS A 38 -3.32 11.57 8.93
C LYS A 38 -3.94 11.03 7.65
N TYR A 39 -3.77 9.75 7.38
CA TYR A 39 -4.21 9.14 6.13
C TYR A 39 -5.12 7.95 6.36
N GLN A 40 -5.99 7.74 5.41
CA GLN A 40 -6.80 6.53 5.34
C GLN A 40 -6.64 5.90 3.97
N MET A 41 -6.54 4.59 3.93
CA MET A 41 -6.51 3.83 2.69
C MET A 41 -7.65 2.83 2.70
N ASP A 42 -8.47 2.88 1.66
CA ASP A 42 -9.51 1.88 1.42
C ASP A 42 -9.05 0.97 0.29
N VAL A 43 -9.07 -0.33 0.52
CA VAL A 43 -8.64 -1.30 -0.47
C VAL A 43 -9.84 -2.10 -0.94
N TYR A 44 -10.02 -2.13 -2.26
CA TYR A 44 -11.10 -2.84 -2.92
C TYR A 44 -10.53 -3.95 -3.79
N SER A 45 -11.26 -5.03 -3.90
CA SER A 45 -10.93 -6.04 -4.89
C SER A 45 -11.38 -5.54 -6.27
N SER A 46 -10.89 -6.19 -7.31
CA SER A 46 -11.19 -5.76 -8.67
C SER A 46 -12.67 -5.89 -9.04
N ASP A 47 -13.45 -6.62 -8.26
CA ASP A 47 -14.90 -6.72 -8.46
C ASP A 47 -15.68 -5.62 -7.72
N GLY A 48 -14.98 -4.69 -7.08
CA GLY A 48 -15.60 -3.55 -6.43
C GLY A 48 -15.91 -3.72 -4.96
N ASN A 49 -15.62 -4.87 -4.39
CA ASN A 49 -15.89 -5.13 -2.98
C ASN A 49 -14.76 -4.60 -2.10
N LYS A 50 -15.14 -3.88 -1.05
CA LYS A 50 -14.16 -3.35 -0.11
C LYS A 50 -13.57 -4.48 0.71
N LYS A 51 -12.25 -4.58 0.72
CA LYS A 51 -11.53 -5.61 1.46
C LYS A 51 -11.15 -5.16 2.85
N LEU A 52 -10.62 -3.94 2.97
CA LEU A 52 -10.17 -3.43 4.25
C LEU A 52 -9.96 -1.93 4.20
N THR A 53 -9.82 -1.36 5.39
CA THR A 53 -9.47 0.05 5.56
C THR A 53 -8.28 0.10 6.52
N LEU A 54 -7.28 0.87 6.14
CA LEU A 54 -6.11 1.13 6.96
C LEU A 54 -6.03 2.61 7.28
N THR A 55 -5.51 2.92 8.46
CA THR A 55 -5.20 4.31 8.81
C THR A 55 -3.75 4.38 9.24
N TYR A 56 -3.07 5.45 8.86
CA TYR A 56 -1.64 5.58 9.15
C TYR A 56 -1.20 7.03 9.06
N ASP A 57 -0.03 7.33 9.64
CA ASP A 57 0.53 8.67 9.65
C ASP A 57 1.73 8.82 8.73
N MET A 58 2.31 7.72 8.29
CA MET A 58 3.53 7.75 7.49
C MET A 58 3.32 8.49 6.17
N GLU A 59 4.25 9.37 5.83
CA GLU A 59 4.26 10.04 4.53
C GLU A 59 4.82 9.07 3.50
N SER A 60 3.98 8.21 3.00
CA SER A 60 4.42 7.22 2.02
C SER A 60 4.61 7.86 0.66
N GLN A 61 5.69 7.51 -0.01
CA GLN A 61 5.94 7.93 -1.37
C GLN A 61 5.42 6.91 -2.36
N ASN A 62 5.33 5.67 -1.93
CA ASN A 62 4.87 4.58 -2.78
C ASN A 62 4.07 3.57 -1.99
N ILE A 63 3.17 2.94 -2.69
CA ILE A 63 2.37 1.85 -2.14
C ILE A 63 2.47 0.69 -3.12
N LEU A 64 2.85 -0.47 -2.60
CA LEU A 64 2.97 -1.68 -3.39
C LEU A 64 1.86 -2.63 -2.97
N LEU A 65 1.00 -2.98 -3.92
CA LEU A 65 -0.04 -3.98 -3.70
C LEU A 65 0.47 -5.31 -4.23
N ASP A 66 0.58 -6.28 -3.35
CA ASP A 66 0.97 -7.62 -3.72
C ASP A 66 -0.21 -8.56 -3.52
N LYS A 67 -0.02 -9.83 -3.80
CA LYS A 67 -1.11 -10.81 -3.72
C LYS A 67 -1.73 -10.89 -2.32
N GLU A 68 -0.92 -10.82 -1.30
CA GLU A 68 -1.37 -11.01 0.07
C GLU A 68 -0.96 -9.89 1.01
N SER A 69 -0.32 -8.86 0.48
CA SER A 69 0.21 -7.81 1.34
C SER A 69 0.14 -6.44 0.69
N ILE A 70 0.18 -5.44 1.55
CA ILE A 70 0.22 -4.04 1.17
C ILE A 70 1.47 -3.46 1.80
N VAL A 71 2.34 -2.88 0.98
CA VAL A 71 3.58 -2.29 1.44
C VAL A 71 3.51 -0.78 1.21
N LEU A 72 3.65 -0.02 2.29
CA LEU A 72 3.75 1.43 2.22
C LEU A 72 5.19 1.78 2.52
N TYR A 73 5.85 2.50 1.63
CA TYR A 73 7.21 2.91 1.92
C TYR A 73 7.46 4.34 1.48
N GLY A 74 8.27 5.03 2.27
CA GLY A 74 8.72 6.38 1.99
C GLY A 74 10.22 6.38 1.82
N LYS A 75 10.87 7.43 2.29
CA LYS A 75 12.32 7.56 2.13
C LYS A 75 13.07 6.39 2.77
N ASP A 76 12.79 6.14 4.04
CA ASP A 76 13.44 5.08 4.79
C ASP A 76 12.47 4.31 5.66
N GLU A 77 11.20 4.70 5.66
CA GLU A 77 10.19 4.04 6.46
C GLU A 77 9.45 3.01 5.64
N CYS A 78 9.02 1.95 6.30
CA CYS A 78 8.28 0.89 5.64
C CYS A 78 7.23 0.31 6.59
N LEU A 79 6.01 0.18 6.09
CA LEU A 79 4.92 -0.48 6.79
C LEU A 79 4.39 -1.58 5.89
N ILE A 80 4.19 -2.77 6.45
CA ILE A 80 3.64 -3.90 5.70
C ILE A 80 2.44 -4.45 6.43
N TYR A 81 1.34 -4.59 5.70
CA TYR A 81 0.10 -5.17 6.21
C TYR A 81 -0.28 -6.36 5.34
N SER A 82 -0.91 -7.34 5.98
CA SER A 82 -1.56 -8.40 5.21
C SER A 82 -2.86 -7.85 4.62
N MET A 83 -3.45 -8.57 3.68
CA MET A 83 -4.76 -8.18 3.12
C MET A 83 -5.90 -8.35 4.14
N ASP A 84 -5.61 -8.92 5.29
CA ASP A 84 -6.56 -8.98 6.41
C ASP A 84 -6.47 -7.77 7.30
N GLY A 85 -5.56 -6.84 7.00
CA GLY A 85 -5.40 -5.63 7.80
C GLY A 85 -4.47 -5.77 9.00
N ILE A 86 -3.73 -6.86 9.08
CA ILE A 86 -2.82 -7.11 10.19
C ILE A 86 -1.44 -6.56 9.84
N GLN A 87 -0.90 -5.72 10.71
CA GLN A 87 0.44 -5.18 10.50
C GLN A 87 1.48 -6.28 10.67
N LYS A 88 2.29 -6.47 9.66
CA LYS A 88 3.34 -7.50 9.66
C LYS A 88 4.72 -6.93 9.90
N TYR A 89 4.92 -5.66 9.57
CA TYR A 89 6.21 -5.02 9.74
C TYR A 89 6.04 -3.51 9.87
N SER A 90 6.86 -2.91 10.69
CA SER A 90 6.97 -1.46 10.81
C SER A 90 8.41 -1.15 11.19
N GLY A 91 9.07 -0.34 10.40
CA GLY A 91 10.45 0.02 10.72
C GLY A 91 11.06 0.97 9.74
N ASN A 92 12.32 1.26 9.98
CA ASN A 92 13.12 2.12 9.13
C ASN A 92 14.21 1.29 8.47
N TYR A 93 14.43 1.58 7.20
CA TYR A 93 15.55 1.02 6.47
C TYR A 93 16.73 1.96 6.66
N GLU A 94 17.94 1.44 6.71
CA GLU A 94 19.10 2.29 6.99
C GLU A 94 19.51 3.19 5.82
N LYS A 95 18.98 2.94 4.64
CA LYS A 95 19.26 3.72 3.44
C LYS A 95 17.95 4.18 2.82
N MET A 96 18.03 5.24 2.01
CA MET A 96 16.87 5.72 1.29
C MET A 96 16.40 4.67 0.29
N ILE A 97 15.12 4.33 0.37
CA ILE A 97 14.51 3.33 -0.50
C ILE A 97 14.06 4.00 -1.79
N ASN A 98 14.60 3.55 -2.91
CA ASN A 98 14.14 4.03 -4.21
C ASN A 98 12.99 3.20 -4.76
N LEU A 99 13.03 1.89 -4.51
CA LEU A 99 12.02 0.98 -5.03
C LEU A 99 12.03 -0.31 -4.23
N MET A 100 10.84 -0.87 -4.01
CA MET A 100 10.69 -2.20 -3.45
C MET A 100 9.95 -3.06 -4.46
N ILE A 101 10.46 -4.26 -4.69
CA ILE A 101 9.88 -5.19 -5.65
C ILE A 101 9.56 -6.49 -4.92
N PRO A 102 8.33 -7.01 -5.03
CA PRO A 102 8.00 -8.27 -4.40
C PRO A 102 8.72 -9.42 -5.10
N THR A 103 9.02 -10.45 -4.33
CA THR A 103 9.59 -11.68 -4.88
C THR A 103 8.52 -12.76 -4.86
N SER A 104 8.88 -13.97 -5.30
CA SER A 104 7.96 -15.09 -5.24
C SER A 104 7.72 -15.58 -3.82
N SER A 105 8.54 -15.17 -2.87
CA SER A 105 8.40 -15.55 -1.46
C SER A 105 7.65 -14.46 -0.71
N ALA A 106 6.69 -14.85 0.11
CA ALA A 106 5.90 -13.91 0.90
C ALA A 106 6.79 -13.09 1.83
N TYR A 107 6.54 -11.78 1.87
CA TYR A 107 7.24 -10.84 2.73
C TYR A 107 8.75 -10.76 2.48
N LYS A 108 9.16 -11.17 1.31
CA LYS A 108 10.54 -11.07 0.88
C LYS A 108 10.59 -10.14 -0.31
N TYR A 109 11.40 -9.09 -0.22
CA TYR A 109 11.41 -8.02 -1.20
C TYR A 109 12.81 -7.72 -1.68
N THR A 110 12.91 -7.28 -2.92
CA THR A 110 14.13 -6.69 -3.43
C THR A 110 14.04 -5.20 -3.16
N VAL A 111 14.97 -4.69 -2.38
CA VAL A 111 15.01 -3.27 -2.02
C VAL A 111 16.14 -2.61 -2.80
N VAL A 112 15.76 -1.65 -3.63
CA VAL A 112 16.70 -0.89 -4.44
C VAL A 112 16.94 0.45 -3.78
N THR A 113 18.20 0.74 -3.46
CA THR A 113 18.61 2.02 -2.94
C THR A 113 19.53 2.68 -3.96
N GLN A 114 20.06 3.85 -3.62
CA GLN A 114 20.93 4.59 -4.51
C GLN A 114 22.20 3.81 -4.86
N ASP A 115 22.70 3.01 -3.95
CA ASP A 115 23.97 2.34 -4.10
C ASP A 115 23.93 0.82 -3.88
N SER A 116 22.75 0.24 -3.74
CA SER A 116 22.67 -1.19 -3.47
C SER A 116 21.35 -1.79 -3.96
N ILE A 117 21.38 -3.10 -4.12
CA ILE A 117 20.18 -3.89 -4.39
C ILE A 117 20.25 -5.07 -3.42
N ASP A 118 19.32 -5.11 -2.49
CA ASP A 118 19.31 -6.12 -1.43
C ASP A 118 18.02 -6.91 -1.46
N VAL A 119 18.11 -8.19 -1.13
CA VAL A 119 16.92 -9.01 -0.95
C VAL A 119 16.73 -9.19 0.55
N VAL A 120 15.59 -8.74 1.06
CA VAL A 120 15.36 -8.70 2.51
C VAL A 120 14.03 -9.37 2.86
N GLN A 121 14.00 -9.98 4.03
CA GLN A 121 12.79 -10.57 4.59
C GLN A 121 12.25 -9.60 5.62
N LEU A 122 11.05 -9.09 5.37
CA LEU A 122 10.40 -8.11 6.24
C LEU A 122 9.08 -8.66 6.76
N LYS A 123 9.07 -8.99 8.05
CA LYS A 123 7.86 -9.59 8.57
C LYS A 123 7.77 -9.44 10.08
#